data_dc82f81727c987a740fd291eb7f063ae
#
_entry.id   dc82f81727c987a740fd291eb7f063ae
#
_cell.length_a   1.000
_cell.length_b   1.000
_cell.length_c   1.000
_cell.angle_alpha   90.00
_cell.angle_beta   90.00
_cell.angle_gamma   90.00
#
_symmetry.space_group_name_H-M   'P 1'
#
loop_
_entity.id
_entity.type
_entity.pdbx_description
1 polymer ?
#
loop_
_entity_poly.entity_id
_entity_poly.type
_entity_poly.pdbx_seq_one_letter_code
_entity_poly.pdbx_strand_id
1 'polypeptide(L)'
;MAVPAQADVFTYTDASGVEHYTNAPGNGPYQRISSLLEEAGNSNRANALPVKANVAALAPHIEKAAGEVGIEAALVHAVITAESGYNPAAISRTGAQGLMQLMPGTARRYAVKDAFDPKQNIRGGTRYLRDLLDMFDNNIELALAAYNAGENAVIRHGRKIPPYRETQAYVPKVMRLYSQYSALL
;
A
#
# COMPACT_ATOMS: atom_id res chain seq x y z
N MET A 1 4.67 17.69 34.13
CA MET A 1 4.22 16.90 32.97
C MET A 1 5.01 17.38 31.78
N ALA A 2 5.88 16.54 31.22
CA ALA A 2 6.64 16.88 30.02
C ALA A 2 5.75 16.70 28.79
N VAL A 3 5.53 17.76 28.03
CA VAL A 3 4.87 17.70 26.72
C VAL A 3 5.85 16.98 25.78
N PRO A 4 5.44 15.91 25.07
CA PRO A 4 6.31 15.28 24.10
C PRO A 4 6.68 16.28 23.00
N ALA A 5 7.96 16.48 22.75
CA ALA A 5 8.47 17.30 21.68
C ALA A 5 8.01 16.69 20.35
N GLN A 6 7.08 17.34 19.68
CA GLN A 6 6.64 16.98 18.34
C GLN A 6 7.73 17.41 17.37
N ALA A 7 8.42 16.46 16.77
CA ALA A 7 9.46 16.76 15.78
C ALA A 7 8.76 17.21 14.49
N ASP A 8 8.94 18.51 14.15
CA ASP A 8 8.50 19.05 12.87
C ASP A 8 9.36 18.50 11.73
N VAL A 9 8.73 18.17 10.62
CA VAL A 9 9.42 17.78 9.39
C VAL A 9 9.20 18.86 8.35
N PHE A 10 10.29 19.22 7.67
CA PHE A 10 10.31 20.26 6.63
C PHE A 10 10.71 19.64 5.30
N THR A 11 10.23 20.19 4.21
CA THR A 11 10.57 19.79 2.84
C THR A 11 10.99 20.99 2.00
N TYR A 12 11.83 20.75 0.99
CA TYR A 12 12.04 21.66 -0.13
C TYR A 12 12.31 20.85 -1.41
N THR A 13 11.98 21.41 -2.55
CA THR A 13 12.29 20.84 -3.87
C THR A 13 13.48 21.60 -4.45
N ASP A 14 14.53 20.87 -4.84
CA ASP A 14 15.70 21.49 -5.47
C ASP A 14 15.46 21.84 -6.95
N ALA A 15 16.44 22.50 -7.57
CA ALA A 15 16.34 22.94 -8.97
C ALA A 15 16.25 21.78 -9.99
N SER A 16 16.54 20.55 -9.59
CA SER A 16 16.40 19.33 -10.39
C SER A 16 15.06 18.62 -10.18
N GLY A 17 14.18 19.18 -9.32
CA GLY A 17 12.86 18.60 -9.01
C GLY A 17 12.88 17.48 -7.97
N VAL A 18 13.98 17.33 -7.23
CA VAL A 18 14.10 16.32 -6.15
C VAL A 18 13.60 16.92 -4.84
N GLU A 19 12.68 16.22 -4.17
CA GLU A 19 12.19 16.58 -2.84
C GLU A 19 13.13 16.08 -1.75
N HIS A 20 13.50 17.00 -0.86
CA HIS A 20 14.34 16.75 0.31
C HIS A 20 13.53 16.93 1.58
N TYR A 21 13.77 16.06 2.57
CA TYR A 21 13.09 16.08 3.87
C TYR A 21 14.10 16.22 5.00
N THR A 22 13.80 17.06 6.00
CA THR A 22 14.65 17.25 7.17
C THR A 22 13.85 17.64 8.41
N ASN A 23 14.33 17.26 9.59
CA ASN A 23 13.82 17.73 10.88
C ASN A 23 14.65 18.87 11.47
N ALA A 24 15.71 19.29 10.77
CA ALA A 24 16.61 20.37 11.16
C ALA A 24 16.83 21.33 9.96
N PRO A 25 15.83 22.19 9.60
CA PRO A 25 15.95 23.09 8.47
C PRO A 25 17.01 24.12 8.75
N GLY A 26 17.96 24.27 7.77
CA GLY A 26 18.88 25.40 7.74
C GLY A 26 18.25 26.66 7.17
N ASN A 27 19.07 27.68 6.82
CA ASN A 27 18.60 28.94 6.20
C ASN A 27 18.25 28.74 4.71
N GLY A 28 17.34 27.83 4.38
CA GLY A 28 16.90 27.51 3.00
C GLY A 28 15.39 27.67 2.81
N PRO A 29 14.88 27.46 1.58
CA PRO A 29 13.47 27.59 1.25
C PRO A 29 12.64 26.39 1.73
N TYR A 30 12.81 26.00 3.00
CA TYR A 30 12.12 24.88 3.61
C TYR A 30 10.68 25.24 3.95
N GLN A 31 9.73 24.34 3.62
CA GLN A 31 8.32 24.43 4.00
C GLN A 31 7.99 23.38 5.04
N ARG A 32 7.26 23.75 6.07
CA ARG A 32 6.84 22.82 7.13
C ARG A 32 5.75 21.91 6.58
N ILE A 33 5.90 20.59 6.70
CA ILE A 33 4.93 19.62 6.14
C ILE A 33 3.52 19.80 6.74
N SER A 34 3.40 20.25 7.99
CA SER A 34 2.12 20.54 8.61
C SER A 34 1.31 21.61 7.86
N SER A 35 1.98 22.65 7.29
CA SER A 35 1.31 23.70 6.50
C SER A 35 0.90 23.20 5.11
N LEU A 36 1.71 22.32 4.49
CA LEU A 36 1.37 21.71 3.20
C LEU A 36 0.18 20.75 3.30
N LEU A 37 0.03 20.08 4.44
CA LEU A 37 -1.14 19.23 4.72
C LEU A 37 -2.41 20.06 4.95
N GLU A 38 -2.30 21.28 5.44
CA GLU A 38 -3.44 22.20 5.60
C GLU A 38 -3.87 22.82 4.26
N GLU A 39 -2.93 23.20 3.38
CA GLU A 39 -3.22 23.79 2.06
C GLU A 39 -3.71 22.74 1.04
N ALA A 40 -3.11 21.54 1.00
CA ALA A 40 -3.60 20.41 0.19
C ALA A 40 -4.98 19.92 0.65
N GLY A 41 -5.35 20.23 1.89
CA GLY A 41 -6.64 19.90 2.50
C GLY A 41 -7.84 20.61 1.94
N ASN A 42 -7.68 21.67 1.15
CA ASN A 42 -8.80 22.52 0.73
C ASN A 42 -9.28 22.30 -0.73
N SER A 43 -8.59 21.52 -1.55
CA SER A 43 -8.97 21.38 -2.96
C SER A 43 -9.62 20.05 -3.37
N ASN A 44 -9.68 19.02 -2.50
CA ASN A 44 -10.32 17.73 -2.88
C ASN A 44 -10.98 16.97 -1.69
N ARG A 45 -11.42 17.67 -0.65
CA ARG A 45 -11.95 17.07 0.59
C ARG A 45 -13.43 16.66 0.57
N ALA A 46 -14.13 16.73 -0.53
CA ALA A 46 -15.56 16.45 -0.52
C ALA A 46 -15.92 14.96 -0.34
N ASN A 47 -15.00 13.99 -0.57
CA ASN A 47 -15.33 12.55 -0.50
C ASN A 47 -14.23 11.61 0.05
N ALA A 48 -13.12 12.08 0.55
CA ALA A 48 -12.12 11.20 1.18
C ALA A 48 -12.37 11.13 2.68
N LEU A 49 -12.92 10.01 3.16
CA LEU A 49 -12.92 9.70 4.59
C LEU A 49 -11.47 9.71 5.10
N PRO A 50 -11.21 10.20 6.33
CA PRO A 50 -9.88 10.15 6.93
C PRO A 50 -9.33 8.72 6.87
N VAL A 51 -8.04 8.54 6.59
CA VAL A 51 -7.38 7.22 6.46
C VAL A 51 -7.71 6.29 7.65
N LYS A 52 -7.75 6.82 8.88
CA LYS A 52 -8.14 6.06 10.09
C LYS A 52 -9.58 5.55 10.04
N ALA A 53 -10.52 6.34 9.51
CA ALA A 53 -11.92 5.92 9.40
C ALA A 53 -12.08 4.82 8.33
N ASN A 54 -11.32 4.90 7.23
CA ASN A 54 -11.31 3.85 6.21
C ASN A 54 -10.75 2.53 6.74
N VAL A 55 -9.68 2.56 7.54
CA VAL A 55 -9.10 1.34 8.16
C VAL A 55 -10.15 0.64 9.02
N ALA A 56 -10.80 1.35 9.95
CA ALA A 56 -11.81 0.78 10.84
C ALA A 56 -13.03 0.24 10.07
N ALA A 57 -13.50 0.96 9.05
CA ALA A 57 -14.64 0.54 8.25
C ALA A 57 -14.36 -0.69 7.38
N LEU A 58 -13.12 -0.88 6.96
CA LEU A 58 -12.73 -1.97 6.06
C LEU A 58 -12.19 -3.20 6.80
N ALA A 59 -11.78 -3.08 8.07
CA ALA A 59 -11.24 -4.19 8.87
C ALA A 59 -12.13 -5.45 8.85
N PRO A 60 -13.48 -5.37 9.06
CA PRO A 60 -14.31 -6.58 8.99
C PRO A 60 -14.32 -7.27 7.63
N HIS A 61 -14.15 -6.51 6.54
CA HIS A 61 -14.08 -7.07 5.19
C HIS A 61 -12.73 -7.73 4.92
N ILE A 62 -11.66 -7.16 5.48
CA ILE A 62 -10.30 -7.70 5.40
C ILE A 62 -10.20 -9.00 6.20
N GLU A 63 -10.64 -8.99 7.45
CA GLU A 63 -10.67 -10.18 8.32
C GLU A 63 -11.44 -11.33 7.67
N LYS A 64 -12.64 -11.03 7.16
CA LYS A 64 -13.46 -12.03 6.47
C LYS A 64 -12.74 -12.60 5.24
N ALA A 65 -12.20 -11.74 4.36
CA ALA A 65 -11.53 -12.19 3.14
C ALA A 65 -10.26 -12.99 3.44
N ALA A 66 -9.49 -12.57 4.44
CA ALA A 66 -8.29 -13.26 4.92
C ALA A 66 -8.63 -14.65 5.50
N GLY A 67 -9.66 -14.72 6.34
CA GLY A 67 -10.15 -15.99 6.92
C GLY A 67 -10.70 -16.95 5.86
N GLU A 68 -11.38 -16.45 4.81
CA GLU A 68 -11.90 -17.29 3.70
C GLU A 68 -10.79 -18.08 2.98
N VAL A 69 -9.55 -17.57 2.95
CA VAL A 69 -8.43 -18.18 2.23
C VAL A 69 -7.26 -18.59 3.13
N GLY A 70 -7.38 -18.43 4.44
CA GLY A 70 -6.38 -18.88 5.40
C GLY A 70 -5.07 -18.09 5.35
N ILE A 71 -5.14 -16.76 5.22
CA ILE A 71 -3.98 -15.87 5.37
C ILE A 71 -4.21 -14.90 6.52
N GLU A 72 -3.14 -14.31 7.04
CA GLU A 72 -3.26 -13.33 8.11
C GLU A 72 -3.85 -12.01 7.62
N ALA A 73 -4.84 -11.47 8.35
CA ALA A 73 -5.42 -10.17 8.05
C ALA A 73 -4.37 -9.05 8.05
N ALA A 74 -3.36 -9.16 8.93
CA ALA A 74 -2.22 -8.24 9.00
C ALA A 74 -1.47 -8.11 7.66
N LEU A 75 -1.30 -9.22 6.91
CA LEU A 75 -0.66 -9.19 5.60
C LEU A 75 -1.53 -8.46 4.57
N VAL A 76 -2.86 -8.67 4.60
CA VAL A 76 -3.79 -7.96 3.71
C VAL A 76 -3.81 -6.46 4.01
N HIS A 77 -3.83 -6.08 5.30
CA HIS A 77 -3.71 -4.69 5.73
C HIS A 77 -2.42 -4.03 5.21
N ALA A 78 -1.29 -4.75 5.30
CA ALA A 78 0.01 -4.27 4.84
C ALA A 78 0.02 -4.01 3.32
N VAL A 79 -0.54 -4.93 2.53
CA VAL A 79 -0.67 -4.78 1.08
C VAL A 79 -1.56 -3.58 0.74
N ILE A 80 -2.77 -3.47 1.33
CA ILE A 80 -3.68 -2.33 1.07
C ILE A 80 -3.00 -1.00 1.41
N THR A 81 -2.26 -0.94 2.52
CA THR A 81 -1.52 0.27 2.92
C THR A 81 -0.46 0.62 1.88
N ALA A 82 0.29 -0.37 1.39
CA ALA A 82 1.35 -0.15 0.42
C ALA A 82 0.82 0.28 -0.96
N GLU A 83 -0.31 -0.31 -1.38
CA GLU A 83 -0.90 -0.13 -2.71
C GLU A 83 -1.68 1.18 -2.86
N SER A 84 -2.56 1.47 -1.92
CA SER A 84 -3.51 2.60 -2.05
C SER A 84 -3.57 3.53 -0.85
N GLY A 85 -2.94 3.17 0.27
CA GLY A 85 -3.15 3.87 1.53
C GLY A 85 -4.63 3.90 1.95
N TYR A 86 -5.37 2.82 1.67
CA TYR A 86 -6.82 2.70 1.91
C TYR A 86 -7.70 3.62 1.05
N ASN A 87 -7.23 4.06 -0.12
CA ASN A 87 -8.05 4.81 -1.06
C ASN A 87 -8.77 3.85 -2.03
N PRO A 88 -10.12 3.65 -1.91
CA PRO A 88 -10.86 2.75 -2.79
C PRO A 88 -10.94 3.26 -4.24
N ALA A 89 -10.76 4.55 -4.47
CA ALA A 89 -10.80 5.17 -5.78
C ALA A 89 -9.41 5.30 -6.44
N ALA A 90 -8.37 4.69 -5.85
CA ALA A 90 -7.02 4.78 -6.37
C ALA A 90 -6.89 4.17 -7.77
N ILE A 91 -6.21 4.89 -8.67
CA ILE A 91 -5.84 4.41 -10.01
C ILE A 91 -4.35 4.71 -10.22
N SER A 92 -3.58 3.68 -10.58
CA SER A 92 -2.17 3.86 -10.94
C SER A 92 -2.01 4.35 -12.38
N ARG A 93 -0.82 4.83 -12.73
CA ARG A 93 -0.49 5.22 -14.11
C ARG A 93 -0.57 4.05 -15.10
N THR A 94 -0.42 2.83 -14.63
CA THR A 94 -0.49 1.59 -15.41
C THR A 94 -1.90 1.00 -15.44
N GLY A 95 -2.88 1.63 -14.76
CA GLY A 95 -4.29 1.20 -14.76
C GLY A 95 -4.64 0.18 -13.68
N ALA A 96 -3.82 -0.01 -12.66
CA ALA A 96 -4.21 -0.78 -11.47
C ALA A 96 -5.25 0.01 -10.66
N GLN A 97 -6.22 -0.67 -10.06
CA GLN A 97 -7.44 -0.07 -9.52
C GLN A 97 -7.78 -0.51 -8.10
N GLY A 98 -8.28 0.43 -7.30
CA GLY A 98 -8.88 0.22 -6.00
C GLY A 98 -7.89 -0.06 -4.87
N LEU A 99 -8.40 -0.58 -3.76
CA LEU A 99 -7.68 -0.76 -2.50
C LEU A 99 -6.41 -1.61 -2.62
N MET A 100 -6.48 -2.72 -3.35
CA MET A 100 -5.38 -3.65 -3.56
C MET A 100 -4.74 -3.51 -4.95
N GLN A 101 -5.02 -2.42 -5.67
CA GLN A 101 -4.43 -2.08 -6.97
C GLN A 101 -4.44 -3.23 -7.97
N LEU A 102 -5.62 -3.78 -8.22
CA LEU A 102 -5.76 -4.87 -9.18
C LEU A 102 -5.68 -4.37 -10.62
N MET A 103 -4.81 -4.98 -11.40
CA MET A 103 -4.83 -4.80 -12.86
C MET A 103 -6.14 -5.36 -13.44
N PRO A 104 -6.71 -4.76 -14.50
CA PRO A 104 -7.98 -5.22 -15.08
C PRO A 104 -8.01 -6.71 -15.45
N GLY A 105 -6.87 -7.27 -15.88
CA GLY A 105 -6.73 -8.70 -16.14
C GLY A 105 -6.86 -9.55 -14.88
N THR A 106 -6.21 -9.13 -13.81
CA THR A 106 -6.28 -9.78 -12.50
C THR A 106 -7.69 -9.66 -11.91
N ALA A 107 -8.31 -8.48 -11.97
CA ALA A 107 -9.68 -8.25 -11.52
C ALA A 107 -10.67 -9.24 -12.20
N ARG A 108 -10.58 -9.40 -13.52
CA ARG A 108 -11.41 -10.38 -14.26
C ARG A 108 -11.14 -11.82 -13.83
N ARG A 109 -9.86 -12.22 -13.64
CA ARG A 109 -9.47 -13.57 -13.22
C ARG A 109 -10.11 -13.96 -11.87
N TYR A 110 -10.23 -12.99 -10.95
CA TYR A 110 -10.81 -13.19 -9.62
C TYR A 110 -12.27 -12.75 -9.49
N ALA A 111 -12.98 -12.60 -10.63
CA ALA A 111 -14.40 -12.25 -10.71
C ALA A 111 -14.76 -10.93 -10.00
N VAL A 112 -13.84 -9.97 -9.99
CA VAL A 112 -14.08 -8.59 -9.55
C VAL A 112 -14.73 -7.84 -10.69
N LYS A 113 -16.03 -7.52 -10.53
CA LYS A 113 -16.81 -6.80 -11.54
C LYS A 113 -16.60 -5.29 -11.47
N ASP A 114 -16.49 -4.78 -10.25
CA ASP A 114 -16.16 -3.39 -9.95
C ASP A 114 -14.93 -3.36 -9.03
N ALA A 115 -13.80 -2.91 -9.57
CA ALA A 115 -12.55 -2.81 -8.84
C ALA A 115 -12.53 -1.63 -7.83
N PHE A 116 -13.49 -0.73 -7.89
CA PHE A 116 -13.66 0.37 -6.93
C PHE A 116 -14.62 0.00 -5.79
N ASP A 117 -15.39 -1.10 -5.92
CA ASP A 117 -16.13 -1.66 -4.79
C ASP A 117 -15.16 -2.29 -3.79
N PRO A 118 -15.09 -1.77 -2.53
CA PRO A 118 -14.13 -2.22 -1.55
C PRO A 118 -14.19 -3.71 -1.26
N LYS A 119 -15.40 -4.29 -1.18
CA LYS A 119 -15.59 -5.70 -0.82
C LYS A 119 -15.11 -6.62 -1.93
N GLN A 120 -15.44 -6.27 -3.19
CA GLN A 120 -15.01 -7.06 -4.34
C GLN A 120 -13.50 -6.97 -4.52
N ASN A 121 -12.93 -5.77 -4.38
CA ASN A 121 -11.49 -5.53 -4.53
C ASN A 121 -10.68 -6.29 -3.47
N ILE A 122 -11.04 -6.15 -2.19
CA ILE A 122 -10.39 -6.86 -1.07
C ILE A 122 -10.48 -8.38 -1.30
N ARG A 123 -11.68 -8.92 -1.59
CA ARG A 123 -11.86 -10.35 -1.78
C ARG A 123 -11.07 -10.90 -2.96
N GLY A 124 -11.07 -10.20 -4.09
CA GLY A 124 -10.32 -10.59 -5.28
C GLY A 124 -8.81 -10.52 -5.07
N GLY A 125 -8.33 -9.41 -4.50
CA GLY A 125 -6.91 -9.20 -4.20
C GLY A 125 -6.36 -10.17 -3.16
N THR A 126 -7.14 -10.48 -2.14
CA THR A 126 -6.77 -11.46 -1.11
C THR A 126 -6.65 -12.87 -1.68
N ARG A 127 -7.56 -13.28 -2.59
CA ARG A 127 -7.46 -14.56 -3.31
C ARG A 127 -6.23 -14.60 -4.22
N TYR A 128 -5.97 -13.52 -4.94
CA TYR A 128 -4.75 -13.43 -5.76
C TYR A 128 -3.49 -13.57 -4.90
N LEU A 129 -3.44 -12.90 -3.75
CA LEU A 129 -2.33 -13.01 -2.82
C LEU A 129 -2.16 -14.45 -2.29
N ARG A 130 -3.28 -15.15 -2.00
CA ARG A 130 -3.24 -16.57 -1.59
C ARG A 130 -2.66 -17.46 -2.69
N ASP A 131 -3.13 -17.33 -3.93
CA ASP A 131 -2.61 -18.11 -5.06
C ASP A 131 -1.10 -17.87 -5.25
N LEU A 132 -0.62 -16.64 -5.03
CA LEU A 132 0.82 -16.35 -5.08
C LEU A 132 1.59 -16.99 -3.92
N LEU A 133 1.03 -16.98 -2.71
CA LEU A 133 1.64 -17.69 -1.58
C LEU A 133 1.72 -19.19 -1.84
N ASP A 134 0.68 -19.80 -2.41
CA ASP A 134 0.68 -21.22 -2.78
C ASP A 134 1.74 -21.51 -3.87
N MET A 135 1.84 -20.64 -4.87
CA MET A 135 2.82 -20.77 -5.96
C MET A 135 4.27 -20.70 -5.48
N PHE A 136 4.52 -19.96 -4.40
CA PHE A 136 5.86 -19.74 -3.84
C PHE A 136 6.08 -20.39 -2.47
N ASP A 137 5.39 -21.49 -2.20
CA ASP A 137 5.60 -22.34 -1.01
C ASP A 137 5.45 -21.58 0.32
N ASN A 138 4.49 -20.64 0.38
CA ASN A 138 4.26 -19.69 1.46
C ASN A 138 5.43 -18.75 1.77
N ASN A 139 6.36 -18.57 0.82
CA ASN A 139 7.39 -17.53 0.93
C ASN A 139 6.76 -16.16 0.67
N ILE A 140 6.53 -15.41 1.75
CA ILE A 140 5.84 -14.11 1.71
C ILE A 140 6.60 -13.11 0.83
N GLU A 141 7.94 -13.05 0.91
CA GLU A 141 8.72 -12.10 0.11
C GLU A 141 8.59 -12.36 -1.38
N LEU A 142 8.62 -13.64 -1.81
CA LEU A 142 8.44 -14.01 -3.21
C LEU A 142 7.00 -13.77 -3.69
N ALA A 143 6.00 -14.04 -2.84
CA ALA A 143 4.60 -13.75 -3.13
C ALA A 143 4.38 -12.23 -3.31
N LEU A 144 4.95 -11.40 -2.45
CA LEU A 144 4.90 -9.95 -2.55
C LEU A 144 5.63 -9.42 -3.80
N ALA A 145 6.80 -10.00 -4.11
CA ALA A 145 7.50 -9.67 -5.35
C ALA A 145 6.68 -10.02 -6.59
N ALA A 146 5.99 -11.17 -6.57
CA ALA A 146 5.08 -11.58 -7.65
C ALA A 146 3.82 -10.72 -7.72
N TYR A 147 3.30 -10.29 -6.58
CA TYR A 147 2.16 -9.38 -6.53
C TYR A 147 2.46 -8.06 -7.26
N ASN A 148 3.64 -7.49 -7.00
CA ASN A 148 4.07 -6.22 -7.60
C ASN A 148 4.57 -6.37 -9.04
N ALA A 149 5.41 -7.38 -9.34
CA ALA A 149 6.09 -7.53 -10.65
C ALA A 149 5.42 -8.52 -11.60
N GLY A 150 4.43 -9.27 -11.11
CA GLY A 150 3.84 -10.42 -11.78
C GLY A 150 4.62 -11.73 -11.51
N GLU A 151 3.89 -12.83 -11.35
CA GLU A 151 4.43 -14.16 -11.04
C GLU A 151 5.48 -14.64 -12.05
N ASN A 152 5.24 -14.36 -13.34
CA ASN A 152 6.18 -14.74 -14.39
C ASN A 152 7.55 -14.03 -14.28
N ALA A 153 7.59 -12.80 -13.73
CA ALA A 153 8.85 -12.11 -13.50
C ALA A 153 9.69 -12.85 -12.44
N VAL A 154 9.10 -13.24 -11.33
CA VAL A 154 9.78 -13.99 -10.27
C VAL A 154 10.26 -15.35 -10.78
N ILE A 155 9.42 -16.06 -11.55
CA ILE A 155 9.78 -17.35 -12.13
C ILE A 155 10.97 -17.22 -13.09
N ARG A 156 10.94 -16.26 -14.03
CA ARG A 156 12.05 -16.00 -14.98
C ARG A 156 13.36 -15.63 -14.27
N HIS A 157 13.30 -15.05 -13.09
CA HIS A 157 14.49 -14.72 -12.29
C HIS A 157 14.88 -15.84 -11.32
N GLY A 158 14.47 -17.09 -11.60
CA GLY A 158 14.88 -18.27 -10.82
C GLY A 158 14.27 -18.30 -9.42
N ARG A 159 13.01 -17.88 -9.27
CA ARG A 159 12.30 -17.76 -7.98
C ARG A 159 13.07 -16.88 -6.99
N LYS A 160 13.50 -15.73 -7.46
CA LYS A 160 14.15 -14.67 -6.65
C LYS A 160 13.43 -13.36 -6.91
N ILE A 161 13.57 -12.42 -5.98
CA ILE A 161 13.05 -11.05 -6.17
C ILE A 161 13.73 -10.45 -7.41
N PRO A 162 12.95 -10.05 -8.44
CA PRO A 162 13.51 -9.46 -9.65
C PRO A 162 14.30 -8.19 -9.34
N PRO A 163 15.35 -7.87 -10.12
CA PRO A 163 16.17 -6.68 -9.93
C PRO A 163 15.48 -5.42 -10.45
N TYR A 164 14.17 -5.31 -10.25
CA TYR A 164 13.38 -4.13 -10.59
C TYR A 164 13.37 -3.20 -9.39
N ARG A 165 13.77 -1.95 -9.59
CA ARG A 165 13.88 -0.94 -8.52
C ARG A 165 12.59 -0.82 -7.70
N GLU A 166 11.44 -0.85 -8.38
CA GLU A 166 10.13 -0.79 -7.72
C GLU A 166 9.91 -1.99 -6.81
N THR A 167 10.10 -3.21 -7.32
CA THR A 167 9.87 -4.45 -6.57
C THR A 167 10.82 -4.59 -5.39
N GLN A 168 12.10 -4.21 -5.58
CA GLN A 168 13.09 -4.20 -4.50
C GLN A 168 12.77 -3.21 -3.38
N ALA A 169 12.06 -2.13 -3.68
CA ALA A 169 11.57 -1.19 -2.67
C ALA A 169 10.23 -1.64 -2.05
N TYR A 170 9.37 -2.28 -2.85
CA TYR A 170 8.04 -2.72 -2.44
C TYR A 170 8.08 -3.82 -1.38
N VAL A 171 8.85 -4.88 -1.62
CA VAL A 171 8.89 -6.04 -0.71
C VAL A 171 9.27 -5.65 0.73
N PRO A 172 10.39 -4.96 0.99
CA PRO A 172 10.72 -4.56 2.37
C PRO A 172 9.73 -3.54 2.96
N LYS A 173 9.10 -2.70 2.13
CA LYS A 173 8.04 -1.79 2.59
C LYS A 173 6.85 -2.58 3.15
N VAL A 174 6.35 -3.57 2.40
CA VAL A 174 5.19 -4.38 2.83
C VAL A 174 5.54 -5.25 4.02
N MET A 175 6.72 -5.88 4.04
CA MET A 175 7.17 -6.69 5.18
C MET A 175 7.24 -5.89 6.49
N ARG A 176 7.73 -4.65 6.44
CA ARG A 176 7.72 -3.75 7.61
C ARG A 176 6.28 -3.41 8.06
N LEU A 177 5.39 -3.11 7.13
CA LEU A 177 3.98 -2.86 7.44
C LEU A 177 3.31 -4.10 8.02
N TYR A 178 3.59 -5.27 7.47
CA TYR A 178 3.07 -6.54 7.97
C TYR A 178 3.48 -6.78 9.43
N SER A 179 4.77 -6.60 9.76
CA SER A 179 5.24 -6.70 11.13
C SER A 179 4.54 -5.70 12.08
N GLN A 180 4.26 -4.47 11.62
CA GLN A 180 3.53 -3.48 12.40
C GLN A 180 2.07 -3.90 12.65
N TYR A 181 1.37 -4.40 11.63
CA TYR A 181 -0.02 -4.86 11.77
C TYR A 181 -0.11 -6.13 12.62
N SER A 182 0.82 -7.08 12.49
CA SER A 182 0.86 -8.31 13.32
C SER A 182 1.07 -8.03 14.81
N ALA A 183 1.68 -6.89 15.17
CA ALA A 183 1.83 -6.46 16.55
C ALA A 183 0.59 -5.73 17.12
N LEU A 184 -0.36 -5.33 16.27
CA LEU A 184 -1.54 -4.55 16.63
C LEU A 184 -2.83 -5.37 16.64
N LEU A 185 -2.88 -6.48 15.92
CA LEU A 185 -4.03 -7.40 15.77
C LEU A 185 -3.86 -8.66 16.59
#